data_315859787c80ce340a55b8fcc25a709b
#
_entry.id   315859787c80ce340a55b8fcc25a709b
#
_cell.length_a   1.000
_cell.length_b   1.000
_cell.length_c   1.000
_cell.angle_alpha   90.00
_cell.angle_beta   90.00
_cell.angle_gamma   90.00
#
_symmetry.space_group_name_H-M   'P 1'
#
loop_
_entity.id
_entity.type
_entity.pdbx_description
1 polymer ?
#
loop_
_entity_poly.entity_id
_entity_poly.type
_entity_poly.pdbx_seq_one_letter_code
_entity_poly.pdbx_strand_id
1 'polypeptide(L)'
;MFGDGLLTAEVVDVVEEGNRLIQFHYDGIFEEILDQLGQMPLPPYITHQLKDKNRYQTVYAKYDGSAAAPTAGLHFTKELLQKVKDMGVDIAEVTLHVGLGTFRPVKVENVLDHHMHSEFYMVSQEAADKINRAKESGHRVIAVGTTSTRTLEAAADENGRLHETSGWTEIFIYPGYQFKVIDALITNFHLPQSTLVMLVSALAGREHVLHAYETAVKERYRFFSFGDAMLIQ
;
A
#
# COMPACT_ATOMS: atom_id res chain seq x y z
N MET A 1 -21.49 -22.03 4.07
CA MET A 1 -22.63 -21.37 4.74
C MET A 1 -22.06 -20.52 5.86
N PHE A 2 -22.53 -19.27 5.99
CA PHE A 2 -22.05 -18.29 6.95
C PHE A 2 -23.27 -17.71 7.71
N GLY A 3 -23.08 -17.36 9.00
CA GLY A 3 -24.08 -16.67 9.81
C GLY A 3 -25.43 -17.40 9.89
N ASP A 4 -25.41 -18.69 10.27
CA ASP A 4 -26.63 -19.51 10.40
C ASP A 4 -27.53 -19.52 9.14
N GLY A 5 -26.90 -19.41 7.96
CA GLY A 5 -27.59 -19.45 6.68
C GLY A 5 -27.89 -18.11 6.04
N LEU A 6 -27.49 -16.98 6.64
CA LEU A 6 -27.64 -15.66 6.04
C LEU A 6 -26.91 -15.52 4.71
N LEU A 7 -25.79 -16.23 4.54
CA LEU A 7 -25.01 -16.24 3.32
C LEU A 7 -24.54 -17.65 3.00
N THR A 8 -24.81 -18.10 1.78
CA THR A 8 -24.25 -19.34 1.24
C THR A 8 -23.34 -19.04 0.08
N ALA A 9 -22.24 -19.75 -0.04
CA ALA A 9 -21.28 -19.61 -1.12
C ALA A 9 -21.03 -20.94 -1.80
N GLU A 10 -21.03 -20.95 -3.12
CA GLU A 10 -20.71 -22.08 -3.98
C GLU A 10 -19.49 -21.75 -4.83
N VAL A 11 -18.52 -22.67 -4.88
CA VAL A 11 -17.39 -22.55 -5.80
C VAL A 11 -17.84 -23.03 -7.17
N VAL A 12 -17.98 -22.12 -8.12
CA VAL A 12 -18.48 -22.43 -9.47
C VAL A 12 -17.34 -22.68 -10.45
N ASP A 13 -16.12 -22.12 -10.20
CA ASP A 13 -14.97 -22.36 -11.05
C ASP A 13 -13.65 -22.14 -10.31
N VAL A 14 -12.57 -22.68 -10.88
CA VAL A 14 -11.18 -22.48 -10.47
C VAL A 14 -10.49 -21.68 -11.55
N VAL A 15 -10.15 -20.43 -11.25
CA VAL A 15 -9.48 -19.54 -12.17
C VAL A 15 -7.97 -19.47 -11.92
N GLU A 16 -7.25 -18.72 -12.74
CA GLU A 16 -5.80 -18.61 -12.69
C GLU A 16 -5.26 -18.24 -11.29
N GLU A 17 -4.02 -18.56 -11.04
CA GLU A 17 -3.30 -18.26 -9.79
C GLU A 17 -3.93 -18.83 -8.51
N GLY A 18 -4.75 -19.85 -8.63
CA GLY A 18 -5.39 -20.49 -7.48
C GLY A 18 -6.60 -19.74 -6.92
N ASN A 19 -7.06 -18.72 -7.61
CA ASN A 19 -8.31 -18.04 -7.29
C ASN A 19 -9.53 -18.94 -7.55
N ARG A 20 -10.65 -18.59 -6.96
CA ARG A 20 -11.93 -19.28 -7.12
C ARG A 20 -13.01 -18.31 -7.52
N LEU A 21 -13.83 -18.68 -8.47
CA LEU A 21 -15.05 -17.97 -8.75
C LEU A 21 -16.13 -18.48 -7.82
N ILE A 22 -16.71 -17.58 -7.04
CA ILE A 22 -17.70 -17.91 -6.00
C ILE A 22 -19.02 -17.28 -6.38
N GLN A 23 -20.08 -18.09 -6.36
CA GLN A 23 -21.45 -17.60 -6.44
C GLN A 23 -22.01 -17.51 -5.02
N PHE A 24 -22.54 -16.33 -4.67
CA PHE A 24 -23.20 -16.12 -3.39
C PHE A 24 -24.73 -16.23 -3.53
N HIS A 25 -25.35 -16.84 -2.53
CA HIS A 25 -26.81 -16.93 -2.42
C HIS A 25 -27.20 -16.31 -1.08
N TYR A 26 -28.10 -15.33 -1.11
CA TYR A 26 -28.53 -14.53 0.04
C TYR A 26 -29.86 -13.83 -0.26
N ASP A 27 -30.54 -13.38 0.79
CA ASP A 27 -31.73 -12.53 0.69
C ASP A 27 -31.41 -11.15 1.25
N GLY A 28 -31.81 -10.09 0.55
CA GLY A 28 -31.60 -8.70 0.96
C GLY A 28 -30.42 -8.01 0.28
N ILE A 29 -29.77 -7.10 0.99
CA ILE A 29 -28.63 -6.30 0.50
C ILE A 29 -27.33 -6.98 0.89
N PHE A 30 -26.50 -7.31 -0.10
CA PHE A 30 -25.26 -8.08 0.09
C PHE A 30 -24.28 -7.37 1.02
N GLU A 31 -24.13 -6.05 0.86
CA GLU A 31 -23.25 -5.22 1.68
C GLU A 31 -23.64 -5.24 3.16
N GLU A 32 -24.95 -5.21 3.48
CA GLU A 32 -25.43 -5.29 4.87
C GLU A 32 -25.12 -6.65 5.49
N ILE A 33 -25.23 -7.72 4.69
CA ILE A 33 -24.88 -9.08 5.14
C ILE A 33 -23.38 -9.19 5.39
N LEU A 34 -22.56 -8.61 4.51
CA LEU A 34 -21.11 -8.57 4.69
C LEU A 34 -20.71 -7.75 5.92
N ASP A 35 -21.37 -6.64 6.20
CA ASP A 35 -21.11 -5.84 7.41
C ASP A 35 -21.46 -6.62 8.70
N GLN A 36 -22.51 -7.42 8.65
CA GLN A 36 -22.92 -8.26 9.78
C GLN A 36 -21.99 -9.45 10.02
N LEU A 37 -21.55 -10.12 8.95
CA LEU A 37 -20.78 -11.36 9.00
C LEU A 37 -19.28 -11.13 8.87
N GLY A 38 -18.89 -10.05 8.20
CA GLY A 38 -17.52 -9.80 7.81
C GLY A 38 -16.61 -9.43 8.97
N GLN A 39 -15.36 -9.83 8.83
CA GLN A 39 -14.28 -9.38 9.69
C GLN A 39 -13.25 -8.63 8.85
N MET A 40 -12.58 -7.64 9.45
CA MET A 40 -11.48 -6.94 8.78
C MET A 40 -10.41 -7.96 8.36
N PRO A 41 -10.08 -8.08 7.06
CA PRO A 41 -9.02 -8.96 6.61
C PRO A 41 -7.67 -8.41 7.10
N LEU A 42 -7.02 -9.16 7.97
CA LEU A 42 -5.70 -8.82 8.50
C LEU A 42 -4.63 -9.69 7.84
N PRO A 43 -3.40 -9.17 7.69
CA PRO A 43 -2.27 -9.99 7.29
C PRO A 43 -2.11 -11.21 8.21
N PRO A 44 -1.62 -12.37 7.70
CA PRO A 44 -1.57 -13.62 8.47
C PRO A 44 -0.74 -13.57 9.75
N TYR A 45 0.21 -12.63 9.84
CA TYR A 45 1.03 -12.45 11.04
C TYR A 45 0.30 -11.70 12.18
N ILE A 46 -0.87 -11.10 11.91
CA ILE A 46 -1.71 -10.47 12.93
C ILE A 46 -2.74 -11.52 13.38
N THR A 47 -2.45 -12.16 14.50
CA THR A 47 -3.28 -13.28 15.04
C THR A 47 -4.35 -12.80 16.02
N HIS A 48 -4.23 -11.57 16.54
CA HIS A 48 -5.21 -11.00 17.44
C HIS A 48 -6.35 -10.33 16.67
N GLN A 49 -7.59 -10.66 17.02
CA GLN A 49 -8.75 -9.98 16.50
C GLN A 49 -8.79 -8.53 17.00
N LEU A 50 -8.96 -7.59 16.08
CA LEU A 50 -9.06 -6.18 16.44
C LEU A 50 -10.42 -5.91 17.12
N LYS A 51 -10.38 -5.23 18.27
CA LYS A 51 -11.59 -4.76 18.96
C LYS A 51 -12.27 -3.62 18.18
N ASP A 52 -11.49 -2.81 17.49
CA ASP A 52 -11.95 -1.72 16.63
C ASP A 52 -11.47 -1.99 15.20
N LYS A 53 -12.42 -2.26 14.30
CA LYS A 53 -12.16 -2.52 12.88
C LYS A 53 -11.42 -1.36 12.21
N ASN A 54 -11.68 -0.12 12.64
CA ASN A 54 -11.09 1.10 12.04
C ASN A 54 -9.58 1.25 12.34
N ARG A 55 -9.05 0.51 13.30
CA ARG A 55 -7.61 0.53 13.59
C ARG A 55 -6.74 0.04 12.44
N TYR A 56 -7.28 -0.79 11.55
CA TYR A 56 -6.57 -1.25 10.36
C TYR A 56 -7.00 -0.52 9.09
N GLN A 57 -7.29 0.78 9.22
CA GLN A 57 -7.59 1.66 8.10
C GLN A 57 -7.02 3.05 8.38
N THR A 58 -6.61 3.74 7.33
CA THR A 58 -6.11 5.12 7.43
C THR A 58 -7.26 6.10 7.68
N VAL A 59 -6.96 7.19 8.38
CA VAL A 59 -7.94 8.25 8.68
C VAL A 59 -8.38 9.04 7.44
N TYR A 60 -7.75 8.79 6.30
CA TYR A 60 -8.02 9.42 5.01
C TYR A 60 -8.49 8.43 3.93
N ALA A 61 -8.83 7.20 4.30
CA ALA A 61 -9.44 6.24 3.37
C ALA A 61 -10.73 6.82 2.79
N LYS A 62 -10.90 6.71 1.47
CA LYS A 62 -12.01 7.35 0.75
C LYS A 62 -12.76 6.40 -0.17
N TYR A 63 -12.06 5.51 -0.88
CA TYR A 63 -12.65 4.63 -1.89
C TYR A 63 -12.43 3.18 -1.47
N ASP A 64 -13.52 2.42 -1.44
CA ASP A 64 -13.48 0.97 -1.22
C ASP A 64 -12.96 0.25 -2.46
N GLY A 65 -12.47 -1.00 -2.29
CA GLY A 65 -12.01 -1.84 -3.40
C GLY A 65 -10.58 -2.36 -3.27
N SER A 66 -9.86 -2.03 -2.18
CA SER A 66 -8.54 -2.55 -1.90
C SER A 66 -8.58 -3.75 -0.96
N ALA A 67 -7.82 -4.82 -1.27
CA ALA A 67 -7.67 -5.97 -0.37
C ALA A 67 -6.74 -5.71 0.82
N ALA A 68 -5.97 -4.60 0.80
CA ALA A 68 -5.04 -4.23 1.86
C ALA A 68 -5.06 -2.73 2.15
N ALA A 69 -4.96 -2.36 3.43
CA ALA A 69 -4.78 -0.97 3.82
C ALA A 69 -3.32 -0.51 3.59
N PRO A 70 -3.08 0.78 3.27
CA PRO A 70 -1.73 1.34 3.17
C PRO A 70 -1.16 1.58 4.57
N THR A 71 -0.61 0.53 5.17
CA THR A 71 -0.33 0.46 6.62
C THR A 71 0.72 1.46 7.13
N ALA A 72 1.58 2.00 6.28
CA ALA A 72 2.42 3.14 6.65
C ALA A 72 1.60 4.40 6.97
N GLY A 73 0.42 4.55 6.37
CA GLY A 73 -0.50 5.64 6.67
C GLY A 73 -1.17 5.54 8.05
N LEU A 74 -1.15 4.36 8.70
CA LEU A 74 -1.71 4.19 10.05
C LEU A 74 -0.96 4.98 11.12
N HIS A 75 0.28 5.41 10.84
CA HIS A 75 1.05 6.29 11.73
C HIS A 75 0.51 7.71 11.79
N PHE A 76 -0.32 8.11 10.82
CA PHE A 76 -0.87 9.46 10.73
C PHE A 76 -2.27 9.51 11.33
N THR A 77 -2.43 10.27 12.42
CA THR A 77 -3.74 10.66 12.95
C THR A 77 -4.22 11.93 12.27
N LYS A 78 -5.51 12.27 12.43
CA LYS A 78 -6.06 13.55 11.93
C LYS A 78 -5.33 14.74 12.52
N GLU A 79 -4.99 14.68 13.82
CA GLU A 79 -4.26 15.72 14.54
C GLU A 79 -2.83 15.88 14.00
N LEU A 80 -2.13 14.76 13.70
CA LEU A 80 -0.80 14.82 13.11
C LEU A 80 -0.84 15.39 11.70
N LEU A 81 -1.79 14.98 10.87
CA LEU A 81 -1.99 15.55 9.53
C LEU A 81 -2.28 17.06 9.60
N GLN A 82 -3.08 17.51 10.59
CA GLN A 82 -3.32 18.92 10.77
C GLN A 82 -2.07 19.69 11.17
N LYS A 83 -1.26 19.15 12.10
CA LYS A 83 0.04 19.75 12.46
C LYS A 83 0.98 19.88 11.27
N VAL A 84 1.04 18.86 10.41
CA VAL A 84 1.85 18.88 9.18
C VAL A 84 1.38 20.02 8.26
N LYS A 85 0.06 20.19 8.07
CA LYS A 85 -0.51 21.31 7.30
C LYS A 85 -0.21 22.66 7.91
N ASP A 86 -0.32 22.78 9.23
CA ASP A 86 -0.04 24.03 9.97
C ASP A 86 1.44 24.46 9.86
N MET A 87 2.33 23.52 9.57
CA MET A 87 3.75 23.79 9.28
C MET A 87 3.98 24.25 7.82
N GLY A 88 2.94 24.38 7.01
CA GLY A 88 3.03 24.79 5.62
C GLY A 88 3.39 23.66 4.65
N VAL A 89 3.19 22.41 5.05
CA VAL A 89 3.41 21.25 4.17
C VAL A 89 2.11 20.89 3.45
N ASP A 90 2.16 20.84 2.13
CA ASP A 90 1.04 20.38 1.31
C ASP A 90 0.86 18.87 1.42
N ILE A 91 -0.39 18.43 1.53
CA ILE A 91 -0.75 17.01 1.51
C ILE A 91 -1.51 16.72 0.21
N ALA A 92 -1.01 15.77 -0.56
CA ALA A 92 -1.66 15.24 -1.75
C ALA A 92 -2.07 13.78 -1.52
N GLU A 93 -3.29 13.45 -1.90
CA GLU A 93 -3.85 12.10 -1.75
C GLU A 93 -3.93 11.41 -3.10
N VAL A 94 -3.47 10.15 -3.15
CA VAL A 94 -3.55 9.28 -4.33
C VAL A 94 -4.21 7.97 -3.95
N THR A 95 -4.76 7.25 -4.93
CA THR A 95 -5.45 5.98 -4.69
C THR A 95 -4.73 4.84 -5.41
N LEU A 96 -4.54 3.73 -4.72
CA LEU A 96 -4.15 2.44 -5.28
C LEU A 96 -5.04 1.34 -4.70
N HIS A 97 -5.72 0.60 -5.54
CA HIS A 97 -6.46 -0.59 -5.15
C HIS A 97 -5.50 -1.79 -5.16
N VAL A 98 -4.98 -2.08 -3.98
CA VAL A 98 -4.02 -3.19 -3.78
C VAL A 98 -4.74 -4.52 -3.92
N GLY A 99 -4.24 -5.38 -4.81
CA GLY A 99 -4.77 -6.71 -5.04
C GLY A 99 -4.31 -7.74 -3.99
N LEU A 100 -4.94 -8.91 -4.01
CA LEU A 100 -4.61 -10.04 -3.10
C LEU A 100 -3.17 -10.54 -3.25
N GLY A 101 -2.54 -10.30 -4.40
CA GLY A 101 -1.17 -10.71 -4.70
C GLY A 101 -0.10 -10.09 -3.81
N THR A 102 -0.37 -8.93 -3.22
CA THR A 102 0.58 -8.22 -2.33
C THR A 102 1.01 -9.05 -1.10
N PHE A 103 0.18 -10.01 -0.69
CA PHE A 103 0.50 -10.91 0.43
C PHE A 103 1.23 -12.18 0.01
N ARG A 104 1.51 -12.35 -1.29
CA ARG A 104 2.22 -13.54 -1.78
C ARG A 104 3.73 -13.31 -1.70
N PRO A 105 4.51 -14.27 -1.16
CA PRO A 105 5.95 -14.17 -1.15
C PRO A 105 6.53 -14.30 -2.56
N VAL A 106 7.66 -13.64 -2.80
CA VAL A 106 8.45 -13.84 -4.02
C VAL A 106 8.96 -15.29 -4.04
N LYS A 107 8.64 -16.04 -5.10
CA LYS A 107 8.99 -17.46 -5.26
C LYS A 107 10.06 -17.72 -6.30
N VAL A 108 10.53 -16.70 -6.99
CA VAL A 108 11.53 -16.80 -8.05
C VAL A 108 12.93 -16.57 -7.50
N GLU A 109 13.93 -17.28 -8.03
CA GLU A 109 15.34 -17.09 -7.66
C GLU A 109 15.93 -15.84 -8.31
N ASN A 110 15.54 -15.58 -9.56
CA ASN A 110 15.96 -14.39 -10.28
C ASN A 110 14.86 -13.32 -10.19
N VAL A 111 15.19 -12.16 -9.65
CA VAL A 111 14.31 -11.00 -9.51
C VAL A 111 13.67 -10.60 -10.84
N LEU A 112 14.38 -10.71 -11.96
CA LEU A 112 13.87 -10.35 -13.28
C LEU A 112 12.73 -11.26 -13.78
N ASP A 113 12.58 -12.44 -13.21
CA ASP A 113 11.51 -13.39 -13.54
C ASP A 113 10.26 -13.15 -12.69
N HIS A 114 10.29 -12.17 -11.77
CA HIS A 114 9.16 -11.83 -10.92
C HIS A 114 8.16 -10.96 -11.68
N HIS A 115 6.92 -11.44 -11.78
CA HIS A 115 5.79 -10.69 -12.31
C HIS A 115 4.99 -10.07 -11.17
N MET A 116 4.88 -8.74 -11.18
CA MET A 116 4.01 -8.03 -10.25
C MET A 116 2.55 -8.20 -10.65
N HIS A 117 1.69 -8.29 -9.64
CA HIS A 117 0.25 -8.26 -9.87
C HIS A 117 -0.17 -6.87 -10.35
N SER A 118 -1.15 -6.86 -11.25
CA SER A 118 -1.75 -5.63 -11.74
C SER A 118 -2.65 -5.01 -10.69
N GLU A 119 -2.46 -3.70 -10.42
CA GLU A 119 -3.19 -2.93 -9.42
C GLU A 119 -3.70 -1.63 -10.04
N PHE A 120 -4.95 -1.27 -9.71
CA PHE A 120 -5.56 -0.07 -10.25
C PHE A 120 -5.20 1.17 -9.43
N TYR A 121 -4.73 2.22 -10.10
CA TYR A 121 -4.37 3.48 -9.47
C TYR A 121 -5.15 4.67 -10.02
N MET A 122 -5.26 5.72 -9.21
CA MET A 122 -5.80 7.02 -9.61
C MET A 122 -4.97 8.15 -8.99
N VAL A 123 -4.71 9.18 -9.80
CA VAL A 123 -4.13 10.46 -9.41
C VAL A 123 -5.07 11.55 -9.91
N SER A 124 -5.63 12.34 -8.99
CA SER A 124 -6.51 13.46 -9.35
C SER A 124 -5.71 14.64 -9.86
N GLN A 125 -6.35 15.55 -10.62
CA GLN A 125 -5.74 16.78 -11.09
C GLN A 125 -5.18 17.63 -9.92
N GLU A 126 -5.95 17.72 -8.81
CA GLU A 126 -5.51 18.45 -7.62
C GLU A 126 -4.21 17.88 -7.02
N ALA A 127 -4.11 16.55 -6.90
CA ALA A 127 -2.91 15.89 -6.40
C ALA A 127 -1.72 16.09 -7.35
N ALA A 128 -1.93 15.92 -8.66
CA ALA A 128 -0.91 16.15 -9.68
C ALA A 128 -0.38 17.58 -9.63
N ASP A 129 -1.26 18.58 -9.57
CA ASP A 129 -0.88 19.99 -9.53
C ASP A 129 -0.09 20.35 -8.26
N LYS A 130 -0.49 19.82 -7.10
CA LYS A 130 0.24 20.03 -5.84
C LYS A 130 1.66 19.49 -5.91
N ILE A 131 1.81 18.24 -6.37
CA ILE A 131 3.10 17.57 -6.45
C ILE A 131 4.01 18.25 -7.49
N ASN A 132 3.48 18.57 -8.67
CA ASN A 132 4.23 19.26 -9.71
C ASN A 132 4.73 20.63 -9.23
N ARG A 133 3.87 21.43 -8.57
CA ARG A 133 4.28 22.73 -8.02
C ARG A 133 5.38 22.60 -6.97
N ALA A 134 5.30 21.59 -6.10
CA ALA A 134 6.35 21.34 -5.11
C ALA A 134 7.69 21.06 -5.80
N LYS A 135 7.73 20.21 -6.81
CA LYS A 135 8.94 19.90 -7.59
C LYS A 135 9.48 21.12 -8.35
N GLU A 136 8.60 21.85 -9.05
CA GLU A 136 8.97 23.06 -9.80
C GLU A 136 9.54 24.17 -8.88
N SER A 137 9.10 24.20 -7.63
CA SER A 137 9.61 25.14 -6.61
C SER A 137 10.86 24.61 -5.85
N GLY A 138 11.41 23.47 -6.24
CA GLY A 138 12.58 22.88 -5.61
C GLY A 138 12.31 22.24 -4.24
N HIS A 139 11.06 21.97 -3.92
CA HIS A 139 10.66 21.28 -2.69
C HIS A 139 10.63 19.77 -2.89
N ARG A 140 10.77 19.04 -1.77
CA ARG A 140 10.78 17.57 -1.77
C ARG A 140 9.37 16.99 -1.81
N VAL A 141 9.24 15.87 -2.51
CA VAL A 141 8.07 15.02 -2.51
C VAL A 141 8.34 13.81 -1.59
N ILE A 142 7.62 13.72 -0.48
CA ILE A 142 7.78 12.67 0.51
C ILE A 142 6.58 11.74 0.40
N ALA A 143 6.80 10.53 -0.08
CA ALA A 143 5.75 9.51 -0.14
C ALA A 143 5.50 8.91 1.24
N VAL A 144 4.23 8.61 1.55
CA VAL A 144 3.84 7.83 2.71
C VAL A 144 3.34 6.47 2.25
N GLY A 145 4.15 5.45 2.49
CA GLY A 145 3.92 4.07 2.07
C GLY A 145 4.43 3.74 0.67
N THR A 146 4.80 2.48 0.49
CA THR A 146 5.20 1.91 -0.80
C THR A 146 4.06 1.96 -1.82
N THR A 147 2.81 1.96 -1.37
CA THR A 147 1.61 2.16 -2.17
C THR A 147 1.62 3.50 -2.89
N SER A 148 1.82 4.60 -2.15
CA SER A 148 1.92 5.95 -2.73
C SER A 148 3.12 6.07 -3.66
N THR A 149 4.26 5.49 -3.29
CA THR A 149 5.45 5.44 -4.14
C THR A 149 5.15 4.80 -5.49
N ARG A 150 4.56 3.61 -5.49
CA ARG A 150 4.23 2.88 -6.72
C ARG A 150 3.22 3.63 -7.58
N THR A 151 2.22 4.25 -6.96
CA THR A 151 1.24 5.09 -7.67
C THR A 151 1.90 6.26 -8.38
N LEU A 152 2.74 7.02 -7.68
CA LEU A 152 3.38 8.22 -8.23
C LEU A 152 4.37 7.86 -9.33
N GLU A 153 5.20 6.85 -9.12
CA GLU A 153 6.20 6.42 -10.10
C GLU A 153 5.57 5.79 -11.35
N ALA A 154 4.42 5.12 -11.21
CA ALA A 154 3.67 4.57 -12.34
C ALA A 154 2.91 5.65 -13.13
N ALA A 155 2.40 6.68 -12.45
CA ALA A 155 1.59 7.74 -13.06
C ALA A 155 2.43 8.83 -13.74
N ALA A 156 3.71 8.92 -13.40
CA ALA A 156 4.59 9.97 -13.92
C ALA A 156 5.03 9.70 -15.36
N ASP A 157 5.09 10.77 -16.15
CA ASP A 157 5.71 10.74 -17.46
C ASP A 157 7.25 10.58 -17.39
N GLU A 158 7.92 10.60 -18.54
CA GLU A 158 9.36 10.44 -18.64
C GLU A 158 10.15 11.56 -17.92
N ASN A 159 9.56 12.73 -17.76
CA ASN A 159 10.13 13.88 -17.09
C ASN A 159 9.80 13.96 -15.60
N GLY A 160 9.08 12.98 -15.07
CA GLY A 160 8.63 12.95 -13.69
C GLY A 160 7.46 13.89 -13.38
N ARG A 161 6.73 14.34 -14.42
CA ARG A 161 5.54 15.17 -14.28
C ARG A 161 4.29 14.29 -14.14
N LEU A 162 3.40 14.70 -13.28
CA LEU A 162 2.12 14.05 -13.06
C LEU A 162 0.99 14.76 -13.79
N HIS A 163 0.00 13.99 -14.22
CA HIS A 163 -1.25 14.45 -14.80
C HIS A 163 -2.43 13.75 -14.11
N GLU A 164 -3.64 14.28 -14.25
CA GLU A 164 -4.82 13.53 -13.90
C GLU A 164 -4.85 12.24 -14.72
N THR A 165 -4.85 11.11 -14.03
CA THR A 165 -4.81 9.82 -14.68
C THR A 165 -5.34 8.71 -13.79
N SER A 166 -5.81 7.65 -14.43
CA SER A 166 -6.11 6.38 -13.79
C SER A 166 -5.72 5.24 -14.72
N GLY A 167 -5.35 4.11 -14.15
CA GLY A 167 -4.94 2.97 -14.96
C GLY A 167 -4.50 1.79 -14.11
N TRP A 168 -3.99 0.79 -14.79
CA TRP A 168 -3.43 -0.39 -14.16
C TRP A 168 -1.91 -0.33 -14.18
N THR A 169 -1.27 -0.79 -13.12
CA THR A 169 0.19 -0.82 -13.01
C THR A 169 0.69 -2.17 -12.49
N GLU A 170 1.76 -2.63 -13.08
CA GLU A 170 2.55 -3.77 -12.63
C GLU A 170 3.96 -3.32 -12.26
N ILE A 171 4.11 -2.03 -11.88
CA ILE A 171 5.42 -1.46 -11.61
C ILE A 171 6.16 -2.25 -10.54
N PHE A 172 7.35 -2.70 -10.90
CA PHE A 172 8.27 -3.40 -10.02
C PHE A 172 9.51 -2.54 -9.78
N ILE A 173 9.63 -2.02 -8.57
CA ILE A 173 10.74 -1.16 -8.15
C ILE A 173 11.75 -2.01 -7.37
N TYR A 174 12.96 -2.12 -7.89
CA TYR A 174 14.08 -2.86 -7.31
C TYR A 174 15.40 -2.11 -7.51
N PRO A 175 16.51 -2.49 -6.87
CA PRO A 175 17.79 -1.78 -6.99
C PRO A 175 18.21 -1.55 -8.45
N GLY A 176 18.50 -0.28 -8.77
CA GLY A 176 18.77 0.20 -10.13
C GLY A 176 17.63 1.03 -10.74
N TYR A 177 16.44 1.01 -10.11
CA TYR A 177 15.33 1.88 -10.51
C TYR A 177 15.67 3.36 -10.26
N GLN A 178 15.33 4.21 -11.24
CA GLN A 178 15.51 5.66 -11.15
C GLN A 178 14.18 6.32 -10.79
N PHE A 179 14.09 6.83 -9.56
CA PHE A 179 12.89 7.52 -9.10
C PHE A 179 12.70 8.83 -9.84
N LYS A 180 11.49 9.09 -10.31
CA LYS A 180 11.12 10.26 -11.09
C LYS A 180 10.41 11.32 -10.27
N VAL A 181 9.66 10.90 -9.25
CA VAL A 181 8.76 11.77 -8.50
C VAL A 181 9.20 11.94 -7.05
N ILE A 182 9.43 10.84 -6.33
CA ILE A 182 9.66 10.92 -4.88
C ILE A 182 11.12 11.21 -4.56
N ASP A 183 11.33 11.99 -3.49
CA ASP A 183 12.64 12.32 -2.94
C ASP A 183 12.90 11.64 -1.59
N ALA A 184 11.81 11.25 -0.91
CA ALA A 184 11.88 10.57 0.37
C ALA A 184 10.65 9.67 0.59
N LEU A 185 10.76 8.74 1.51
CA LEU A 185 9.72 7.75 1.81
C LEU A 185 9.57 7.53 3.31
N ILE A 186 8.34 7.67 3.82
CA ILE A 186 7.97 7.19 5.15
C ILE A 186 7.29 5.83 4.97
N THR A 187 7.83 4.78 5.60
CA THR A 187 7.29 3.44 5.46
C THR A 187 7.55 2.58 6.69
N ASN A 188 6.91 1.41 6.77
CA ASN A 188 7.15 0.42 7.82
C ASN A 188 8.44 -0.36 7.57
N PHE A 189 8.88 -1.13 8.58
CA PHE A 189 9.82 -2.22 8.36
C PHE A 189 9.09 -3.40 7.70
N HIS A 190 9.64 -3.91 6.61
CA HIS A 190 9.03 -4.93 5.77
C HIS A 190 9.55 -6.33 6.03
N LEU A 191 8.80 -7.35 5.58
CA LEU A 191 9.21 -8.75 5.64
C LEU A 191 10.46 -9.00 4.79
N PRO A 192 11.39 -9.85 5.25
CA PRO A 192 12.51 -10.30 4.43
C PRO A 192 12.01 -10.99 3.15
N GLN A 193 12.85 -10.97 2.12
CA GLN A 193 12.55 -11.57 0.80
C GLN A 193 11.26 -11.06 0.16
N SER A 194 10.88 -9.80 0.43
CA SER A 194 9.71 -9.17 -0.16
C SER A 194 10.09 -8.13 -1.21
N THR A 195 9.19 -7.88 -2.17
CA THR A 195 9.32 -6.80 -3.15
C THR A 195 9.43 -5.43 -2.48
N LEU A 196 8.90 -5.29 -1.27
CA LEU A 196 8.95 -4.03 -0.51
C LEU A 196 10.35 -3.72 0.02
N VAL A 197 11.12 -4.75 0.45
CA VAL A 197 12.53 -4.56 0.81
C VAL A 197 13.35 -4.17 -0.43
N MET A 198 13.01 -4.70 -1.60
CA MET A 198 13.65 -4.30 -2.85
C MET A 198 13.38 -2.84 -3.19
N LEU A 199 12.13 -2.36 -3.03
CA LEU A 199 11.75 -0.98 -3.26
C LEU A 199 12.51 -0.01 -2.36
N VAL A 200 12.55 -0.25 -1.04
CA VAL A 200 13.29 0.61 -0.12
C VAL A 200 14.80 0.55 -0.38
N SER A 201 15.31 -0.61 -0.82
CA SER A 201 16.71 -0.78 -1.23
C SER A 201 17.03 -0.04 -2.54
N ALA A 202 16.06 0.12 -3.43
CA ALA A 202 16.23 0.92 -4.63
C ALA A 202 16.41 2.41 -4.30
N LEU A 203 15.72 2.91 -3.26
CA LEU A 203 15.78 4.31 -2.85
C LEU A 203 17.06 4.63 -2.04
N ALA A 204 17.37 3.83 -1.04
CA ALA A 204 18.44 4.13 -0.07
C ALA A 204 19.73 3.34 -0.29
N GLY A 205 19.72 2.38 -1.22
CA GLY A 205 20.80 1.42 -1.37
C GLY A 205 20.65 0.21 -0.44
N ARG A 206 20.96 -0.98 -0.99
CA ARG A 206 20.76 -2.27 -0.32
C ARG A 206 21.51 -2.36 1.02
N GLU A 207 22.77 -1.95 1.04
CA GLU A 207 23.62 -2.08 2.24
C GLU A 207 23.11 -1.19 3.37
N HIS A 208 22.71 0.05 3.08
CA HIS A 208 22.16 0.98 4.06
C HIS A 208 20.85 0.43 4.65
N VAL A 209 19.95 -0.09 3.79
CA VAL A 209 18.70 -0.68 4.25
C VAL A 209 18.94 -1.89 5.15
N LEU A 210 19.82 -2.83 4.75
CA LEU A 210 20.11 -4.01 5.56
C LEU A 210 20.73 -3.62 6.91
N HIS A 211 21.67 -2.67 6.93
CA HIS A 211 22.26 -2.17 8.16
C HIS A 211 21.21 -1.51 9.09
N ALA A 212 20.29 -0.72 8.52
CA ALA A 212 19.18 -0.12 9.28
C ALA A 212 18.26 -1.21 9.88
N TYR A 213 17.96 -2.27 9.13
CA TYR A 213 17.16 -3.39 9.63
C TYR A 213 17.86 -4.18 10.73
N GLU A 214 19.15 -4.47 10.59
CA GLU A 214 19.96 -5.11 11.65
C GLU A 214 19.98 -4.27 12.93
N THR A 215 20.16 -2.96 12.78
CA THR A 215 20.11 -2.01 13.90
C THR A 215 18.72 -2.00 14.54
N ALA A 216 17.67 -1.94 13.76
CA ALA A 216 16.30 -1.94 14.26
C ALA A 216 15.97 -3.23 15.04
N VAL A 217 16.44 -4.40 14.56
CA VAL A 217 16.30 -5.67 15.30
C VAL A 217 17.06 -5.62 16.62
N LYS A 218 18.31 -5.13 16.63
CA LYS A 218 19.15 -5.01 17.82
C LYS A 218 18.53 -4.05 18.85
N GLU A 219 17.98 -2.93 18.39
CA GLU A 219 17.33 -1.91 19.23
C GLU A 219 15.86 -2.24 19.53
N ARG A 220 15.37 -3.42 19.10
CA ARG A 220 14.01 -3.94 19.36
C ARG A 220 12.88 -3.08 18.81
N TYR A 221 13.07 -2.47 17.64
CA TYR A 221 11.99 -1.85 16.91
C TYR A 221 10.95 -2.89 16.51
N ARG A 222 9.70 -2.47 16.44
CA ARG A 222 8.58 -3.29 16.01
C ARG A 222 8.46 -3.26 14.50
N PHE A 223 8.15 -4.39 13.92
CA PHE A 223 8.10 -4.58 12.47
C PHE A 223 6.65 -4.69 11.99
N PHE A 224 6.47 -4.52 10.69
CA PHE A 224 5.24 -4.71 9.92
C PHE A 224 4.16 -3.67 10.21
N SER A 225 2.86 -4.02 9.97
CA SER A 225 1.73 -3.09 9.88
C SER A 225 1.51 -2.21 11.10
N PHE A 226 1.68 -2.74 12.30
CA PHE A 226 1.53 -1.99 13.57
C PHE A 226 2.86 -1.77 14.28
N GLY A 227 3.94 -1.88 13.54
CA GLY A 227 5.28 -1.64 14.04
C GLY A 227 5.68 -0.17 14.04
N ASP A 228 6.96 0.05 14.02
CA ASP A 228 7.56 1.38 13.94
C ASP A 228 7.79 1.77 12.47
N ALA A 229 7.99 3.05 12.20
CA ALA A 229 8.22 3.57 10.86
C ALA A 229 9.66 3.98 10.63
N MET A 230 10.07 3.97 9.36
CA MET A 230 11.31 4.54 8.86
C MET A 230 11.04 5.80 8.04
N LEU A 231 11.89 6.79 8.14
CA LEU A 231 12.04 7.86 7.15
C LEU A 231 13.31 7.59 6.34
N ILE A 232 13.16 7.43 5.04
CA ILE A 232 14.23 7.19 4.08
C ILE A 232 14.38 8.46 3.24
N GLN A 233 15.59 9.04 3.20
CA GLN A 233 15.90 10.28 2.48
C GLN A 233 17.32 10.27 1.93
#